data_1c25d67a7373fbd18f12659dfe6b2f8f
#
_entry.id   1c25d67a7373fbd18f12659dfe6b2f8f
#
_cell.length_a   1.000
_cell.length_b   1.000
_cell.length_c   1.000
_cell.angle_alpha   90.00
_cell.angle_beta   90.00
_cell.angle_gamma   90.00
#
_symmetry.space_group_name_H-M   'P 1'
#
loop_
_entity.id
_entity.type
_entity.pdbx_description
1 polymer ?
#
loop_
_entity_poly.entity_id
_entity_poly.type
_entity_poly.pdbx_seq_one_letter_code
_entity_poly.pdbx_strand_id
1 'polypeptide(L)'
;VCSSDLTFLPENNIVFASRFYRKTPVCIKGIIVSDIRQREFFNRKKTDFTFQVYGMKTKYGWKKVNGKLLVQLFRIVDFHYGDELFLEGKLHFPCHFSDEKNFSYKDYLSQRGIHLIFSVKKNGNVEILNEGKGHAVRLWFYKWRKKLRDIFQRYLTQNESAIMRAMILGERADIPKHINNLFSQTGTA
;
A
#
# COMPACT_ATOMS: atom_id res chain seq x y z
N VAL A 1 -17.84 -0.43 -17.44
CA VAL A 1 -17.52 -1.38 -16.37
C VAL A 1 -16.90 -2.60 -17.04
N CYS A 2 -15.56 -2.68 -17.14
CA CYS A 2 -14.90 -3.88 -17.66
C CYS A 2 -15.10 -5.04 -16.66
N SER A 3 -15.99 -5.95 -17.02
CA SER A 3 -16.31 -7.19 -16.29
C SER A 3 -15.28 -8.31 -16.50
N SER A 4 -14.32 -8.14 -17.40
CA SER A 4 -13.43 -9.21 -17.88
C SER A 4 -12.35 -9.64 -16.88
N ASP A 5 -11.88 -8.74 -15.98
CA ASP A 5 -10.78 -9.05 -15.07
C ASP A 5 -11.19 -9.76 -13.78
N LEU A 6 -12.48 -9.89 -13.51
CA LEU A 6 -13.00 -10.48 -12.28
C LEU A 6 -13.35 -11.97 -12.40
N THR A 7 -13.37 -12.52 -13.59
CA THR A 7 -13.79 -13.90 -13.88
C THR A 7 -12.80 -14.96 -13.38
N PHE A 8 -11.53 -14.59 -13.16
CA PHE A 8 -10.48 -15.51 -12.67
C PHE A 8 -10.24 -15.44 -11.15
N LEU A 9 -11.03 -14.64 -10.42
CA LEU A 9 -10.84 -14.51 -8.98
C LEU A 9 -11.61 -15.62 -8.24
N PRO A 10 -11.00 -16.25 -7.21
CA PRO A 10 -11.67 -17.27 -6.42
C PRO A 10 -12.91 -16.67 -5.72
N GLU A 11 -13.94 -17.48 -5.51
CA GLU A 11 -15.22 -17.06 -4.91
C GLU A 11 -15.06 -16.39 -3.53
N ASN A 12 -14.02 -16.75 -2.79
CA ASN A 12 -13.67 -16.14 -1.51
C ASN A 12 -12.93 -14.81 -1.62
N ASN A 13 -12.79 -14.23 -2.83
CA ASN A 13 -12.09 -12.96 -2.96
C ASN A 13 -12.91 -11.82 -2.35
N ILE A 14 -12.21 -10.94 -1.62
CA ILE A 14 -12.81 -9.78 -0.95
C ILE A 14 -13.53 -8.83 -1.93
N VAL A 15 -13.18 -8.86 -3.21
CA VAL A 15 -13.85 -8.09 -4.27
C VAL A 15 -15.34 -8.43 -4.36
N PHE A 16 -15.71 -9.71 -4.24
CA PHE A 16 -17.12 -10.11 -4.27
C PHE A 16 -17.85 -9.66 -3.00
N ALA A 17 -17.20 -9.73 -1.86
CA ALA A 17 -17.76 -9.24 -0.60
C ALA A 17 -17.98 -7.71 -0.62
N SER A 18 -17.10 -6.95 -1.29
CA SER A 18 -17.19 -5.50 -1.36
C SER A 18 -18.47 -4.97 -2.00
N ARG A 19 -19.13 -5.76 -2.87
CA ARG A 19 -20.40 -5.39 -3.49
C ARG A 19 -21.51 -5.15 -2.46
N PHE A 20 -21.48 -5.88 -1.34
CA PHE A 20 -22.47 -5.79 -0.27
C PHE A 20 -22.13 -4.74 0.80
N TYR A 21 -20.85 -4.33 0.91
CA TYR A 21 -20.35 -3.49 2.00
C TYR A 21 -19.77 -2.14 1.55
N ARG A 22 -20.18 -1.66 0.38
CA ARG A 22 -19.64 -0.41 -0.24
C ARG A 22 -19.79 0.85 0.62
N LYS A 23 -20.86 0.95 1.42
CA LYS A 23 -21.21 2.17 2.18
C LYS A 23 -21.01 2.02 3.68
N THR A 24 -20.93 0.80 4.18
CA THR A 24 -20.80 0.51 5.60
C THR A 24 -19.34 0.33 6.00
N PRO A 25 -18.93 0.78 7.21
CA PRO A 25 -17.63 0.42 7.74
C PRO A 25 -17.58 -1.09 7.96
N VAL A 26 -16.45 -1.69 7.64
CA VAL A 26 -16.17 -3.12 7.83
C VAL A 26 -14.87 -3.30 8.59
N CYS A 27 -14.79 -4.39 9.35
CA CYS A 27 -13.56 -4.78 10.02
C CYS A 27 -12.89 -5.90 9.23
N ILE A 28 -11.60 -5.77 9.02
CA ILE A 28 -10.79 -6.76 8.32
C ILE A 28 -9.57 -7.16 9.14
N LYS A 29 -9.09 -8.39 8.92
CA LYS A 29 -7.83 -8.91 9.45
C LYS A 29 -6.94 -9.37 8.31
N GLY A 30 -5.64 -9.13 8.45
CA GLY A 30 -4.68 -9.51 7.43
C GLY A 30 -3.25 -9.18 7.83
N ILE A 31 -2.35 -9.22 6.83
CA ILE A 31 -0.91 -9.03 7.02
C ILE A 31 -0.41 -7.98 6.03
N ILE A 32 0.51 -7.13 6.46
CA ILE A 32 1.20 -6.17 5.58
C ILE A 32 2.17 -6.92 4.66
N VAL A 33 2.01 -6.74 3.34
CA VAL A 33 2.81 -7.46 2.32
C VAL A 33 3.61 -6.55 1.39
N SER A 34 3.70 -5.26 1.71
CA SER A 34 4.52 -4.29 0.97
C SER A 34 5.29 -3.36 1.89
N ASP A 35 6.18 -2.56 1.31
CA ASP A 35 6.76 -1.39 1.98
C ASP A 35 5.66 -0.40 2.35
N ILE A 36 5.85 0.26 3.48
CA ILE A 36 4.95 1.28 4.01
C ILE A 36 5.42 2.62 3.47
N ARG A 37 4.53 3.29 2.74
CA ARG A 37 4.80 4.62 2.18
C ARG A 37 4.11 5.66 3.03
N GLN A 38 4.89 6.49 3.69
CA GLN A 38 4.41 7.64 4.43
C GLN A 38 4.58 8.89 3.57
N ARG A 39 3.53 9.68 3.45
CA ARG A 39 3.53 10.94 2.71
C ARG A 39 2.93 12.02 3.57
N GLU A 40 3.57 13.16 3.57
CA GLU A 40 3.04 14.37 4.18
C GLU A 40 2.81 15.40 3.06
N PHE A 41 1.56 15.82 2.90
CA PHE A 41 1.17 16.76 1.86
C PHE A 41 0.18 17.79 2.44
N PHE A 42 0.53 19.08 2.41
CA PHE A 42 -0.30 20.17 2.93
C PHE A 42 -0.94 19.86 4.29
N ASN A 43 -0.11 19.57 5.30
CA ASN A 43 -0.56 19.23 6.66
C ASN A 43 -1.43 17.96 6.80
N ARG A 44 -1.54 17.16 5.75
CA ARG A 44 -2.20 15.85 5.77
C ARG A 44 -1.17 14.74 5.75
N LYS A 45 -1.15 13.98 6.83
CA LYS A 45 -0.30 12.80 6.96
C LYS A 45 -1.06 11.59 6.43
N LYS A 46 -0.42 10.83 5.53
CA LYS A 46 -1.02 9.65 4.91
C LYS A 46 -0.02 8.50 4.90
N THR A 47 -0.48 7.33 5.28
CA THR A 47 0.27 6.08 5.21
C THR A 47 -0.45 5.12 4.26
N ASP A 48 0.25 4.64 3.24
CA ASP A 48 -0.25 3.69 2.24
C ASP A 48 0.58 2.40 2.28
N PHE A 49 -0.08 1.25 2.26
CA PHE A 49 0.56 -0.07 2.15
C PHE A 49 -0.37 -1.11 1.53
N THR A 50 0.22 -2.17 0.96
CA THR A 50 -0.55 -3.33 0.46
C THR A 50 -0.79 -4.31 1.59
N PHE A 51 -2.03 -4.75 1.72
CA PHE A 51 -2.52 -5.60 2.79
C PHE A 51 -3.14 -6.88 2.22
N GLN A 52 -2.65 -8.03 2.65
CA GLN A 52 -3.22 -9.32 2.32
C GLN A 52 -4.27 -9.67 3.36
N VAL A 53 -5.54 -9.63 2.97
CA VAL A 53 -6.67 -9.94 3.86
C VAL A 53 -6.89 -11.45 3.91
N TYR A 54 -7.18 -11.97 5.09
CA TYR A 54 -7.61 -13.35 5.29
C TYR A 54 -8.95 -13.46 6.03
N GLY A 55 -9.44 -12.40 6.65
CA GLY A 55 -10.71 -12.38 7.38
C GLY A 55 -11.44 -11.05 7.29
N MET A 56 -12.76 -11.11 7.18
CA MET A 56 -13.63 -9.93 7.19
C MET A 56 -14.80 -10.18 8.15
N LYS A 57 -15.13 -9.20 8.97
CA LYS A 57 -16.30 -9.25 9.86
C LYS A 57 -17.55 -8.90 9.08
N THR A 58 -18.50 -9.80 9.06
CA THR A 58 -19.83 -9.64 8.46
C THR A 58 -20.90 -9.55 9.55
N LYS A 59 -22.16 -9.31 9.17
CA LYS A 59 -23.28 -9.35 10.11
C LYS A 59 -23.45 -10.72 10.79
N TYR A 60 -22.99 -11.79 10.15
CA TYR A 60 -23.09 -13.18 10.61
C TYR A 60 -21.81 -13.68 11.30
N GLY A 61 -20.84 -12.80 11.58
CA GLY A 61 -19.57 -13.16 12.19
C GLY A 61 -18.37 -13.02 11.24
N TRP A 62 -17.24 -13.64 11.59
CA TRP A 62 -16.03 -13.61 10.79
C TRP A 62 -16.15 -14.57 9.59
N LYS A 63 -15.96 -14.03 8.39
CA LYS A 63 -15.89 -14.79 7.14
C LYS A 63 -14.45 -14.84 6.66
N LYS A 64 -13.97 -16.02 6.28
CA LYS A 64 -12.67 -16.19 5.64
C LYS A 64 -12.76 -15.61 4.21
N VAL A 65 -11.89 -14.63 3.92
CA VAL A 65 -11.77 -13.98 2.61
C VAL A 65 -10.32 -13.95 2.21
N ASN A 66 -10.06 -13.80 0.91
CA ASN A 66 -8.71 -13.69 0.39
C ASN A 66 -8.65 -12.50 -0.59
N GLY A 67 -7.51 -11.84 -0.64
CA GLY A 67 -7.26 -10.77 -1.62
C GLY A 67 -6.30 -9.72 -1.11
N LYS A 68 -5.76 -8.94 -2.05
CA LYS A 68 -4.89 -7.81 -1.75
C LYS A 68 -5.68 -6.51 -1.81
N LEU A 69 -5.43 -5.64 -0.84
CA LEU A 69 -6.01 -4.30 -0.75
C LEU A 69 -4.90 -3.26 -0.67
N LEU A 70 -5.15 -2.08 -1.22
CA LEU A 70 -4.37 -0.89 -0.89
C LEU A 70 -5.01 -0.24 0.34
N VAL A 71 -4.34 -0.29 1.49
CA VAL A 71 -4.80 0.39 2.71
C VAL A 71 -4.28 1.81 2.73
N GLN A 72 -5.15 2.76 3.06
CA GLN A 72 -4.87 4.17 3.21
C GLN A 72 -5.27 4.63 4.61
N LEU A 73 -4.28 4.98 5.41
CA LEU A 73 -4.45 5.56 6.74
C LEU A 73 -4.18 7.07 6.68
N PHE A 74 -5.06 7.86 7.26
CA PHE A 74 -4.87 9.32 7.33
C PHE A 74 -4.11 9.76 8.61
N ARG A 75 -3.09 8.98 8.98
CA ARG A 75 -2.16 9.25 10.07
C ARG A 75 -0.82 8.57 9.79
N ILE A 76 0.25 9.01 10.44
CA ILE A 76 1.52 8.30 10.46
C ILE A 76 1.44 7.20 11.52
N VAL A 77 1.91 6.02 11.18
CA VAL A 77 1.95 4.84 12.04
C VAL A 77 3.27 4.12 11.84
N ASP A 78 3.81 3.55 12.90
CA ASP A 78 5.05 2.77 12.86
C ASP A 78 4.73 1.28 12.73
N PHE A 79 4.29 0.90 11.52
CA PHE A 79 4.07 -0.50 11.16
C PHE A 79 5.25 -1.03 10.37
N HIS A 80 5.38 -2.34 10.37
CA HIS A 80 6.42 -3.05 9.63
C HIS A 80 5.82 -4.08 8.67
N TYR A 81 6.63 -4.46 7.67
CA TYR A 81 6.29 -5.59 6.81
C TYR A 81 6.07 -6.85 7.65
N GLY A 82 4.99 -7.56 7.39
CA GLY A 82 4.65 -8.79 8.09
C GLY A 82 3.81 -8.60 9.35
N ASP A 83 3.51 -7.38 9.74
CA ASP A 83 2.62 -7.13 10.87
C ASP A 83 1.19 -7.57 10.52
N GLU A 84 0.58 -8.28 11.45
CA GLU A 84 -0.81 -8.71 11.37
C GLU A 84 -1.68 -7.66 12.05
N LEU A 85 -2.59 -7.08 11.28
CA LEU A 85 -3.43 -5.99 11.75
C LEU A 85 -4.91 -6.33 11.73
N PHE A 86 -5.63 -5.75 12.69
CA PHE A 86 -7.06 -5.54 12.64
C PHE A 86 -7.33 -4.08 12.24
N LEU A 87 -8.15 -3.90 11.22
CA LEU A 87 -8.46 -2.58 10.67
C LEU A 87 -9.97 -2.39 10.56
N GLU A 88 -10.44 -1.20 10.96
CA GLU A 88 -11.82 -0.77 10.74
C GLU A 88 -11.86 0.40 9.76
N GLY A 89 -12.62 0.25 8.66
CA GLY A 89 -12.65 1.26 7.61
C GLY A 89 -13.70 0.97 6.55
N LYS A 90 -13.56 1.66 5.41
CA LYS A 90 -14.47 1.54 4.27
C LYS A 90 -13.75 0.99 3.04
N LEU A 91 -14.42 0.06 2.35
CA LEU A 91 -14.00 -0.46 1.05
C LEU A 91 -14.53 0.43 -0.08
N HIS A 92 -13.67 0.75 -1.05
CA HIS A 92 -14.07 1.40 -2.28
C HIS A 92 -13.20 0.95 -3.45
N PHE A 93 -13.74 1.09 -4.66
CA PHE A 93 -12.97 0.85 -5.88
C PHE A 93 -12.07 2.04 -6.19
N PRO A 94 -10.90 1.82 -6.80
CA PRO A 94 -10.09 2.92 -7.31
C PRO A 94 -10.92 3.76 -8.30
N CYS A 95 -10.87 5.09 -8.15
CA CYS A 95 -11.48 5.99 -9.10
C CYS A 95 -10.76 5.92 -10.44
N HIS A 96 -11.52 6.02 -11.53
CA HIS A 96 -10.99 6.25 -12.85
C HIS A 96 -10.57 7.73 -12.95
N PHE A 97 -9.32 8.02 -12.63
CA PHE A 97 -8.70 9.23 -13.12
C PHE A 97 -7.93 8.84 -14.38
N SER A 98 -8.52 9.12 -15.53
CA SER A 98 -7.78 9.16 -16.80
C SER A 98 -7.26 10.59 -16.93
N ASP A 99 -5.99 10.80 -16.62
CA ASP A 99 -5.29 11.98 -17.11
C ASP A 99 -5.18 11.86 -18.64
N GLU A 100 -5.09 13.02 -19.34
CA GLU A 100 -4.95 13.13 -20.81
C GLU A 100 -3.80 12.30 -21.40
N LYS A 101 -2.96 11.66 -20.57
CA LYS A 101 -1.82 10.81 -20.92
C LYS A 101 -2.09 9.29 -20.81
N ASN A 102 -3.33 8.82 -20.91
CA ASN A 102 -3.68 7.38 -20.90
C ASN A 102 -3.23 6.57 -19.68
N PHE A 103 -2.79 7.19 -18.57
CA PHE A 103 -2.44 6.47 -17.37
C PHE A 103 -3.68 6.19 -16.52
N SER A 104 -4.09 4.93 -16.41
CA SER A 104 -5.17 4.50 -15.53
C SER A 104 -4.61 3.96 -14.21
N TYR A 105 -4.85 4.70 -13.12
CA TYR A 105 -4.46 4.25 -11.78
C TYR A 105 -5.12 2.93 -11.38
N LYS A 106 -6.33 2.68 -11.86
CA LYS A 106 -7.04 1.41 -11.67
C LYS A 106 -6.28 0.25 -12.31
N ASP A 107 -5.82 0.42 -13.57
CA ASP A 107 -5.11 -0.65 -14.29
C ASP A 107 -3.74 -0.92 -13.67
N TYR A 108 -3.05 0.12 -13.22
CA TYR A 108 -1.80 -0.01 -12.47
C TYR A 108 -1.96 -0.83 -11.18
N LEU A 109 -3.05 -0.63 -10.44
CA LEU A 109 -3.34 -1.42 -9.24
C LEU A 109 -3.76 -2.84 -9.59
N SER A 110 -4.59 -3.02 -10.64
CA SER A 110 -5.09 -4.33 -11.07
C SER A 110 -3.96 -5.26 -11.54
N GLN A 111 -2.95 -4.73 -12.26
CA GLN A 111 -1.73 -5.48 -12.62
C GLN A 111 -0.95 -6.02 -11.40
N ARG A 112 -1.12 -5.38 -10.25
CA ARG A 112 -0.54 -5.83 -8.94
C ARG A 112 -1.48 -6.73 -8.15
N GLY A 113 -2.62 -7.10 -8.71
CA GLY A 113 -3.67 -7.88 -8.04
C GLY A 113 -4.41 -7.11 -6.96
N ILE A 114 -4.41 -5.77 -7.02
CA ILE A 114 -5.09 -4.88 -6.07
C ILE A 114 -6.30 -4.29 -6.78
N HIS A 115 -7.48 -4.73 -6.42
CA HIS A 115 -8.73 -4.29 -7.04
C HIS A 115 -9.55 -3.35 -6.14
N LEU A 116 -9.19 -3.23 -4.87
CA LEU A 116 -9.89 -2.44 -3.88
C LEU A 116 -8.94 -1.59 -3.05
N ILE A 117 -9.45 -0.44 -2.63
CA ILE A 117 -8.83 0.45 -1.66
C ILE A 117 -9.61 0.36 -0.35
N PHE A 118 -8.89 0.30 0.76
CA PHE A 118 -9.45 0.32 2.09
C PHE A 118 -9.01 1.58 2.81
N SER A 119 -9.96 2.47 3.08
CA SER A 119 -9.67 3.75 3.76
C SER A 119 -10.06 3.68 5.23
N VAL A 120 -9.09 3.94 6.08
CA VAL A 120 -9.30 4.09 7.53
C VAL A 120 -9.31 5.56 7.88
N LYS A 121 -10.34 6.02 8.57
CA LYS A 121 -10.43 7.40 9.05
C LYS A 121 -9.34 7.69 10.07
N LYS A 122 -9.03 8.98 10.31
CA LYS A 122 -8.02 9.41 11.29
C LYS A 122 -8.23 8.80 12.68
N ASN A 123 -9.47 8.66 13.11
CA ASN A 123 -9.87 8.08 14.41
C ASN A 123 -10.38 6.62 14.26
N GLY A 124 -10.14 5.97 13.11
CA GLY A 124 -10.55 4.57 12.91
C GLY A 124 -9.72 3.61 13.76
N ASN A 125 -10.35 2.52 14.20
CA ASN A 125 -9.68 1.52 15.02
C ASN A 125 -8.65 0.76 14.20
N VAL A 126 -7.43 0.70 14.71
CA VAL A 126 -6.30 -0.03 14.12
C VAL A 126 -5.53 -0.68 15.25
N GLU A 127 -5.47 -2.00 15.26
CA GLU A 127 -4.81 -2.79 16.29
C GLU A 127 -3.78 -3.72 15.65
N ILE A 128 -2.59 -3.80 16.25
CA ILE A 128 -1.58 -4.80 15.89
C ILE A 128 -1.94 -6.07 16.64
N LEU A 129 -2.25 -7.12 15.90
CA LEU A 129 -2.57 -8.43 16.48
C LEU A 129 -1.30 -9.23 16.76
N ASN A 130 -0.36 -9.21 15.82
CA ASN A 130 0.93 -9.86 15.93
C ASN A 130 1.96 -9.13 15.08
N GLU A 131 3.20 -9.16 15.52
CA GLU A 131 4.33 -8.62 14.77
C GLU A 131 5.05 -9.72 13.98
N GLY A 132 5.52 -9.37 12.77
CA GLY A 132 6.51 -10.18 12.04
C GLY A 132 6.02 -11.52 11.49
N LYS A 133 4.73 -11.76 11.27
CA LYS A 133 4.18 -12.98 10.62
C LYS A 133 4.46 -13.07 9.10
N GLY A 134 5.27 -12.17 8.55
CA GLY A 134 5.65 -12.19 7.14
C GLY A 134 6.61 -13.33 6.79
N HIS A 135 6.78 -13.57 5.48
CA HIS A 135 7.77 -14.53 4.98
C HIS A 135 9.17 -14.17 5.50
N ALA A 136 9.86 -15.11 6.17
CA ALA A 136 11.16 -14.89 6.82
C ALA A 136 12.21 -14.27 5.88
N VAL A 137 12.29 -14.73 4.63
CA VAL A 137 13.21 -14.22 3.61
C VAL A 137 12.87 -12.76 3.26
N ARG A 138 11.58 -12.41 3.11
CA ARG A 138 11.15 -11.04 2.84
C ARG A 138 11.39 -10.13 4.04
N LEU A 139 11.12 -10.59 5.25
CA LEU A 139 11.44 -9.87 6.50
C LEU A 139 12.93 -9.53 6.56
N TRP A 140 13.79 -10.49 6.19
CA TRP A 140 15.24 -10.27 6.13
C TRP A 140 15.61 -9.19 5.12
N PHE A 141 15.05 -9.23 3.88
CA PHE A 141 15.25 -8.19 2.86
C PHE A 141 14.77 -6.81 3.34
N TYR A 142 13.62 -6.71 4.01
CA TYR A 142 13.12 -5.44 4.54
C TYR A 142 14.02 -4.88 5.63
N LYS A 143 14.53 -5.72 6.53
CA LYS A 143 15.51 -5.31 7.55
C LYS A 143 16.79 -4.78 6.90
N TRP A 144 17.28 -5.45 5.86
CA TRP A 144 18.45 -5.02 5.11
C TRP A 144 18.23 -3.69 4.37
N ARG A 145 17.09 -3.52 3.72
CA ARG A 145 16.73 -2.25 3.07
C ARG A 145 16.64 -1.10 4.09
N LYS A 146 16.03 -1.33 5.23
CA LYS A 146 15.98 -0.35 6.33
C LYS A 146 17.39 0.03 6.77
N LYS A 147 18.25 -0.96 7.05
CA LYS A 147 19.63 -0.72 7.46
C LYS A 147 20.43 0.08 6.42
N LEU A 148 20.31 -0.24 5.13
CA LEU A 148 20.96 0.52 4.06
C LEU A 148 20.44 1.96 3.99
N ARG A 149 19.15 2.16 4.13
CA ARG A 149 18.53 3.50 4.16
C ARG A 149 19.09 4.33 5.31
N ASP A 150 19.18 3.76 6.50
CA ASP A 150 19.72 4.42 7.70
C ASP A 150 21.22 4.79 7.50
N ILE A 151 22.00 3.92 6.86
CA ILE A 151 23.41 4.18 6.51
C ILE A 151 23.49 5.37 5.53
N PHE A 152 22.69 5.35 4.45
CA PHE A 152 22.73 6.45 3.46
C PHE A 152 22.29 7.78 4.07
N GLN A 153 21.29 7.79 4.95
CA GLN A 153 20.87 9.01 5.64
C GLN A 153 21.92 9.53 6.64
N ARG A 154 22.75 8.65 7.21
CA ARG A 154 23.78 9.02 8.20
C ARG A 154 25.04 9.60 7.55
N TYR A 155 25.43 9.07 6.39
CA TYR A 155 26.73 9.38 5.79
C TYR A 155 26.65 10.27 4.54
N LEU A 156 25.47 10.45 3.97
CA LEU A 156 25.26 11.23 2.75
C LEU A 156 24.34 12.41 3.00
N THR A 157 24.50 13.46 2.20
CA THR A 157 23.56 14.59 2.19
C THR A 157 22.18 14.12 1.73
N GLN A 158 21.14 14.91 1.98
CA GLN A 158 19.76 14.54 1.65
C GLN A 158 19.58 14.22 0.16
N ASN A 159 20.22 14.98 -0.74
CA ASN A 159 20.13 14.77 -2.19
C ASN A 159 20.89 13.51 -2.64
N GLU A 160 22.13 13.32 -2.16
CA GLU A 160 22.93 12.14 -2.46
C GLU A 160 22.28 10.87 -1.93
N SER A 161 21.77 10.90 -0.71
CA SER A 161 21.02 9.80 -0.12
C SER A 161 19.78 9.43 -0.95
N ALA A 162 19.03 10.43 -1.47
CA ALA A 162 17.87 10.20 -2.31
C ALA A 162 18.28 9.52 -3.65
N ILE A 163 19.37 9.97 -4.27
CA ILE A 163 19.89 9.37 -5.51
C ILE A 163 20.37 7.94 -5.27
N MET A 164 21.19 7.71 -4.23
CA MET A 164 21.70 6.37 -3.90
C MET A 164 20.58 5.39 -3.57
N ARG A 165 19.53 5.82 -2.85
CA ARG A 165 18.34 5.00 -2.58
C ARG A 165 17.57 4.69 -3.87
N ALA A 166 17.46 5.65 -4.78
CA ALA A 166 16.81 5.41 -6.07
C ALA A 166 17.58 4.39 -6.92
N MET A 167 18.90 4.48 -6.96
CA MET A 167 19.76 3.57 -7.75
C MET A 167 19.82 2.16 -7.16
N ILE A 168 20.03 2.03 -5.84
CA ILE A 168 20.27 0.74 -5.18
C ILE A 168 18.98 0.08 -4.73
N LEU A 169 18.05 0.85 -4.15
CA LEU A 169 16.81 0.32 -3.57
C LEU A 169 15.59 0.48 -4.50
N GLY A 170 15.74 1.24 -5.61
CA GLY A 170 14.63 1.55 -6.51
C GLY A 170 13.61 2.54 -5.94
N GLU A 171 13.97 3.31 -4.89
CA GLU A 171 13.09 4.26 -4.20
C GLU A 171 13.14 5.64 -4.86
N ARG A 172 12.44 5.82 -5.98
CA ARG A 172 12.45 7.08 -6.74
C ARG A 172 11.56 8.20 -6.13
N ALA A 173 10.74 7.89 -5.13
CA ALA A 173 9.75 8.84 -4.59
C ALA A 173 10.37 10.05 -3.88
N ASP A 174 11.59 9.91 -3.38
CA ASP A 174 12.28 10.94 -2.59
C ASP A 174 13.27 11.79 -3.40
N ILE A 175 13.38 11.52 -4.73
CA ILE A 175 14.22 12.34 -5.60
C ILE A 175 13.60 13.73 -5.74
N PRO A 176 14.33 14.81 -5.43
CA PRO A 176 13.85 16.16 -5.65
C PRO A 176 13.45 16.40 -7.11
N LYS A 177 12.39 17.16 -7.34
CA LYS A 177 11.84 17.40 -8.69
C LYS A 177 12.88 17.98 -9.66
N HIS A 178 13.76 18.88 -9.19
CA HIS A 178 14.80 19.47 -10.01
C HIS A 178 15.81 18.43 -10.53
N ILE A 179 16.20 17.46 -9.69
CA ILE A 179 17.10 16.36 -10.08
C ILE A 179 16.39 15.42 -11.06
N ASN A 180 15.11 15.10 -10.81
CA ASN A 180 14.34 14.27 -11.73
C ASN A 180 14.19 14.91 -13.12
N ASN A 181 14.05 16.24 -13.18
CA ASN A 181 14.03 16.99 -14.45
C ASN A 181 15.38 16.92 -15.19
N LEU A 182 16.50 17.01 -14.46
CA LEU A 182 17.84 16.85 -15.06
C LEU A 182 18.02 15.45 -15.66
N PHE A 183 17.59 14.39 -14.95
CA PHE A 183 17.62 13.03 -15.49
C PHE A 183 16.75 12.88 -16.75
N SER A 184 15.59 13.51 -16.78
CA SER A 184 14.72 13.51 -17.97
C SER A 184 15.36 14.24 -19.17
N GLN A 185 16.06 15.35 -18.94
CA GLN A 185 16.77 16.12 -19.98
C GLN A 185 17.99 15.38 -20.54
N THR A 186 18.68 14.61 -19.70
CA THR A 186 19.85 13.82 -20.11
C THR A 186 19.49 12.44 -20.68
N GLY A 187 18.20 12.09 -20.72
CA GLY A 187 17.74 10.79 -21.23
C GLY A 187 18.10 9.59 -20.36
N THR A 188 18.51 9.82 -19.11
CA THR A 188 18.92 8.78 -18.14
C THR A 188 17.84 8.42 -17.13
N ALA A 189 16.57 8.82 -17.39
CA ALA A 189 15.41 8.61 -16.51
C ALA A 189 14.75 7.23 -16.72
#